data_b6f7c9885bd51ecef2c57e44ef5426af
#
_entry.id   b6f7c9885bd51ecef2c57e44ef5426af
#
_cell.length_a   1.000
_cell.length_b   1.000
_cell.length_c   1.000
_cell.angle_alpha   90.00
_cell.angle_beta   90.00
_cell.angle_gamma   90.00
#
_symmetry.space_group_name_H-M   'P 1'
#
loop_
_entity.id
_entity.type
_entity.pdbx_description
1 polymer ?
#
loop_
_entity_poly.entity_id
_entity_poly.type
_entity_poly.pdbx_seq_one_letter_code
_entity_poly.pdbx_strand_id
1 'polypeptide(L)'
;MAVTTKIADLTGPGYTDRFGIGGTDLGILATAPDGRLVAVFGDTFDRAGVGGPGWRSPVVLFADPDDVRGGLRWTGSGGDAADYACRLVSKPATNWFRLHRRVTTILPADVITVGDTMYLHVMANKGLGNVLWSEIVASRDNGVTWERTGCDWPGDHHDGLFQQLTWCDGGDGYVYAYTTGFQRRDGLLLHRVPADRITDRDAWEPWGFAGERWDWGNPPTLTLPGAFGELNLRRVPGPDGREHLLLTVFDAGNYRIDTLLLDRPNADLHRAPRTTVLTGCGWDDEDHATGRVAQLYGGYVVPGSTLDDLHLVVSQWNTTTNWPYRAMQFRTDVTELLRTE
;
A
#
# COMPACT_ATOMS: atom_id res chain seq x y z
N MET A 1 -10.09 21.67 -0.60
CA MET A 1 -8.82 20.88 -0.65
C MET A 1 -8.14 21.02 0.69
N ALA A 2 -7.77 19.91 1.29
CA ALA A 2 -7.00 19.90 2.53
C ALA A 2 -5.63 20.58 2.32
N VAL A 3 -5.14 21.29 3.34
CA VAL A 3 -3.78 21.85 3.30
C VAL A 3 -2.80 20.73 3.65
N THR A 4 -2.03 20.30 2.66
CA THR A 4 -1.08 19.20 2.81
C THR A 4 0.34 19.73 2.66
N THR A 5 1.21 19.38 3.62
CA THR A 5 2.61 19.83 3.65
C THR A 5 3.56 18.64 3.84
N LYS A 6 4.72 18.69 3.20
CA LYS A 6 5.78 17.71 3.41
C LYS A 6 6.42 17.88 4.78
N ILE A 7 6.60 16.77 5.50
CA ILE A 7 7.28 16.71 6.80
C ILE A 7 8.74 16.32 6.62
N ALA A 8 9.00 15.22 5.87
CA ALA A 8 10.35 14.69 5.72
C ALA A 8 10.52 13.91 4.42
N ASP A 9 11.77 13.80 3.96
CA ASP A 9 12.19 12.66 3.13
C ASP A 9 12.42 11.47 4.04
N LEU A 10 11.92 10.29 3.63
CA LEU A 10 12.02 9.07 4.43
C LEU A 10 13.12 8.14 3.92
N THR A 11 13.42 8.20 2.62
CA THR A 11 14.37 7.30 1.99
C THR A 11 15.30 8.06 1.03
N GLY A 12 16.43 7.44 0.72
CA GLY A 12 17.45 8.01 -0.16
C GLY A 12 18.73 8.38 0.58
N PRO A 13 19.69 9.01 -0.11
CA PRO A 13 20.97 9.41 0.47
C PRO A 13 20.81 10.28 1.72
N GLY A 14 21.52 9.93 2.78
CA GLY A 14 21.44 10.59 4.08
C GLY A 14 20.35 10.09 5.02
N TYR A 15 19.38 9.33 4.51
CA TYR A 15 18.24 8.80 5.30
C TYR A 15 18.32 7.29 5.53
N THR A 16 18.68 6.54 4.49
CA THR A 16 18.63 5.07 4.52
C THR A 16 19.93 4.39 4.09
N ASP A 17 21.03 5.13 3.98
CA ASP A 17 22.36 4.62 3.58
C ASP A 17 22.84 3.48 4.47
N ARG A 18 22.60 3.57 5.79
CA ARG A 18 23.01 2.53 6.75
C ARG A 18 22.34 1.18 6.52
N PHE A 19 21.22 1.16 5.76
CA PHE A 19 20.51 -0.07 5.39
C PHE A 19 20.80 -0.51 3.96
N GLY A 20 21.80 0.11 3.31
CA GLY A 20 22.13 -0.14 1.91
C GLY A 20 21.03 0.31 0.95
N ILE A 21 20.22 1.31 1.29
CA ILE A 21 19.15 1.83 0.45
C ILE A 21 19.49 3.23 -0.02
N GLY A 22 19.87 3.36 -1.29
CA GLY A 22 20.08 4.65 -1.95
C GLY A 22 18.86 5.15 -2.69
N GLY A 23 17.94 4.25 -3.09
CA GLY A 23 16.65 4.60 -3.70
C GLY A 23 15.65 3.47 -3.53
N THR A 24 14.40 3.83 -3.20
CA THR A 24 13.27 2.90 -3.04
C THR A 24 11.95 3.65 -3.10
N ASP A 25 10.85 2.92 -3.23
CA ASP A 25 9.49 3.45 -3.30
C ASP A 25 8.51 2.73 -2.38
N LEU A 26 7.25 3.13 -2.45
CA LEU A 26 6.12 2.69 -1.64
C LEU A 26 6.27 3.13 -0.17
N GLY A 27 6.56 2.26 0.77
CA GLY A 27 6.57 2.59 2.20
C GLY A 27 5.20 2.36 2.83
N ILE A 28 4.66 1.17 2.61
CA ILE A 28 3.36 0.72 3.12
C ILE A 28 3.53 0.32 4.59
N LEU A 29 2.69 0.84 5.49
CA LEU A 29 2.91 0.66 6.92
C LEU A 29 1.79 -0.14 7.61
N ALA A 30 2.23 -0.93 8.62
CA ALA A 30 1.36 -1.51 9.63
C ALA A 30 2.07 -1.49 11.00
N THR A 31 1.29 -1.55 12.08
CA THR A 31 1.81 -1.78 13.42
C THR A 31 2.00 -3.28 13.62
N ALA A 32 3.19 -3.71 13.98
CA ALA A 32 3.48 -5.10 14.32
C ALA A 32 2.88 -5.47 15.69
N PRO A 33 2.72 -6.78 16.03
CA PRO A 33 2.21 -7.22 17.33
C PRO A 33 2.98 -6.68 18.54
N ASP A 34 4.27 -6.39 18.40
CA ASP A 34 5.11 -5.80 19.45
C ASP A 34 5.02 -4.26 19.56
N GLY A 35 4.20 -3.62 18.71
CA GLY A 35 3.94 -2.19 18.73
C GLY A 35 4.83 -1.35 17.81
N ARG A 36 5.95 -1.90 17.27
CA ARG A 36 6.78 -1.16 16.30
C ARG A 36 6.03 -0.93 14.98
N LEU A 37 6.44 0.08 14.24
CA LEU A 37 5.98 0.29 12.86
C LEU A 37 6.85 -0.53 11.90
N VAL A 38 6.19 -1.23 10.99
CA VAL A 38 6.79 -2.00 9.89
C VAL A 38 6.43 -1.31 8.59
N ALA A 39 7.42 -0.82 7.86
CA ALA A 39 7.27 -0.21 6.55
C ALA A 39 7.82 -1.12 5.46
N VAL A 40 6.98 -1.50 4.50
CA VAL A 40 7.34 -2.36 3.37
C VAL A 40 7.57 -1.50 2.14
N PHE A 41 8.74 -1.64 1.53
CA PHE A 41 9.15 -0.91 0.34
C PHE A 41 9.20 -1.84 -0.88
N GLY A 42 9.04 -1.25 -2.07
CA GLY A 42 9.08 -1.92 -3.35
C GLY A 42 10.50 -2.12 -3.89
N ASP A 43 10.70 -1.81 -5.17
CA ASP A 43 12.00 -1.93 -5.81
C ASP A 43 13.03 -1.04 -5.11
N THR A 44 14.14 -1.65 -4.68
CA THR A 44 15.15 -1.02 -3.83
C THR A 44 16.53 -1.22 -4.45
N PHE A 45 17.35 -0.18 -4.42
CA PHE A 45 18.71 -0.14 -5.00
C PHE A 45 19.72 0.40 -3.97
N ASP A 46 20.97 -0.07 -4.05
CA ASP A 46 22.05 0.36 -3.15
C ASP A 46 22.48 1.82 -3.39
N ARG A 47 22.24 2.34 -4.61
CA ARG A 47 22.56 3.72 -5.00
C ARG A 47 21.31 4.52 -5.28
N ALA A 48 21.45 5.83 -5.24
CA ALA A 48 20.37 6.76 -5.59
C ALA A 48 19.83 6.49 -7.02
N GLY A 49 18.51 6.43 -7.13
CA GLY A 49 17.80 6.20 -8.39
C GLY A 49 17.54 4.75 -8.74
N VAL A 50 16.81 4.56 -9.84
CA VAL A 50 16.42 3.27 -10.38
C VAL A 50 17.51 2.70 -11.28
N GLY A 51 17.69 1.37 -11.28
CA GLY A 51 18.60 0.65 -12.19
C GLY A 51 20.02 0.48 -11.69
N GLY A 52 20.32 0.76 -10.42
CA GLY A 52 21.61 0.55 -9.78
C GLY A 52 21.85 -0.88 -9.31
N PRO A 53 23.03 -1.13 -8.70
CA PRO A 53 23.35 -2.41 -8.07
C PRO A 53 22.44 -2.70 -6.87
N GLY A 54 22.45 -3.96 -6.42
CA GLY A 54 21.75 -4.38 -5.21
C GLY A 54 20.22 -4.43 -5.35
N TRP A 55 19.68 -4.49 -6.58
CA TRP A 55 18.23 -4.53 -6.78
C TRP A 55 17.56 -5.69 -6.04
N ARG A 56 16.62 -5.32 -5.20
CA ARG A 56 15.82 -6.23 -4.38
C ARG A 56 14.42 -5.67 -4.09
N SER A 57 13.46 -6.55 -3.90
CA SER A 57 12.06 -6.21 -3.58
C SER A 57 11.34 -7.47 -3.08
N PRO A 58 10.42 -7.35 -2.12
CA PRO A 58 10.25 -6.22 -1.21
C PRO A 58 11.31 -6.18 -0.11
N VAL A 59 11.46 -5.04 0.55
CA VAL A 59 12.31 -4.87 1.75
C VAL A 59 11.49 -4.25 2.89
N VAL A 60 11.96 -4.40 4.14
CA VAL A 60 11.31 -3.84 5.33
C VAL A 60 12.28 -2.96 6.10
N LEU A 61 11.76 -1.83 6.58
CA LEU A 61 12.37 -1.02 7.63
C LEU A 61 11.42 -0.91 8.82
N PHE A 62 12.00 -0.76 10.02
CA PHE A 62 11.27 -0.58 11.27
C PHE A 62 11.39 0.86 11.75
N ALA A 63 10.32 1.38 12.36
CA ALA A 63 10.31 2.69 13.00
C ALA A 63 9.61 2.65 14.36
N ASP A 64 9.86 3.67 15.16
CA ASP A 64 9.16 3.87 16.42
C ASP A 64 7.83 4.62 16.17
N PRO A 65 6.70 4.18 16.75
CA PRO A 65 5.43 4.88 16.63
C PRO A 65 5.47 6.32 17.20
N ASP A 66 6.37 6.64 18.11
CA ASP A 66 6.50 7.99 18.68
C ASP A 66 7.08 9.03 17.70
N ASP A 67 7.72 8.58 16.61
CA ASP A 67 8.36 9.47 15.62
C ASP A 67 7.40 10.02 14.54
N VAL A 68 6.14 9.59 14.52
CA VAL A 68 5.19 9.90 13.42
C VAL A 68 5.11 11.40 13.12
N ARG A 69 4.96 12.26 14.16
CA ARG A 69 4.78 13.70 13.97
C ARG A 69 6.02 14.44 13.49
N GLY A 70 7.19 13.97 13.86
CA GLY A 70 8.49 14.56 13.51
C GLY A 70 9.09 14.08 12.20
N GLY A 71 8.44 13.12 11.56
CA GLY A 71 8.97 12.34 10.43
C GLY A 71 9.58 11.04 10.90
N LEU A 72 9.13 9.93 10.30
CA LEU A 72 9.56 8.59 10.65
C LEU A 72 11.08 8.44 10.56
N ARG A 73 11.66 7.78 11.56
CA ARG A 73 13.08 7.43 11.62
C ARG A 73 13.22 5.92 11.68
N TRP A 74 14.08 5.39 10.83
CA TRP A 74 14.28 3.95 10.74
C TRP A 74 15.21 3.47 11.87
N THR A 75 14.76 2.49 12.63
CA THR A 75 15.52 1.92 13.77
C THR A 75 16.22 0.61 13.40
N GLY A 76 15.76 -0.09 12.37
CA GLY A 76 16.27 -1.38 11.93
C GLY A 76 15.70 -1.80 10.58
N SER A 77 16.09 -2.97 10.10
CA SER A 77 15.57 -3.60 8.88
C SER A 77 15.19 -5.05 9.10
N GLY A 78 14.27 -5.56 8.24
CA GLY A 78 13.91 -6.96 8.21
C GLY A 78 14.97 -7.84 7.54
N GLY A 79 14.91 -9.15 7.78
CA GLY A 79 15.83 -10.15 7.27
C GLY A 79 16.99 -10.44 8.21
N ASP A 80 18.01 -11.16 7.71
CA ASP A 80 19.10 -11.71 8.52
C ASP A 80 20.15 -10.69 8.95
N ALA A 81 20.14 -9.47 8.40
CA ALA A 81 21.13 -8.44 8.66
C ALA A 81 20.46 -7.12 9.10
N ALA A 82 20.67 -6.72 10.35
CA ALA A 82 20.04 -5.50 10.91
C ALA A 82 20.47 -4.19 10.20
N ASP A 83 21.65 -4.16 9.60
CA ASP A 83 22.22 -2.98 8.92
C ASP A 83 22.12 -3.06 7.39
N TYR A 84 21.38 -4.02 6.85
CA TYR A 84 21.16 -4.15 5.42
C TYR A 84 19.75 -4.71 5.15
N ALA A 85 18.91 -3.91 4.54
CA ALA A 85 17.54 -4.32 4.21
C ALA A 85 17.54 -5.38 3.11
N CYS A 86 17.44 -6.64 3.51
CA CYS A 86 17.41 -7.80 2.61
C CYS A 86 16.08 -7.95 1.89
N ARG A 87 16.09 -8.71 0.77
CA ARG A 87 14.83 -9.14 0.14
C ARG A 87 14.08 -10.08 1.08
N LEU A 88 12.81 -9.76 1.37
CA LEU A 88 11.97 -10.55 2.27
C LEU A 88 11.44 -11.83 1.66
N VAL A 89 11.04 -11.78 0.38
CA VAL A 89 10.41 -12.90 -0.31
C VAL A 89 11.31 -13.37 -1.45
N SER A 90 11.82 -14.59 -1.33
CA SER A 90 12.65 -15.18 -2.37
C SER A 90 11.85 -15.45 -3.64
N LYS A 91 12.46 -15.19 -4.81
CA LYS A 91 11.86 -15.57 -6.08
C LYS A 91 11.78 -17.10 -6.17
N PRO A 92 10.67 -17.68 -6.67
CA PRO A 92 10.59 -19.12 -6.87
C PRO A 92 11.72 -19.62 -7.79
N ALA A 93 12.27 -20.79 -7.49
CA ALA A 93 13.25 -21.45 -8.35
C ALA A 93 12.63 -21.70 -9.74
N THR A 94 13.27 -21.20 -10.78
CA THR A 94 12.82 -21.39 -12.16
C THR A 94 13.58 -22.57 -12.76
N ASN A 95 12.88 -23.64 -13.11
CA ASN A 95 13.47 -24.71 -13.90
C ASN A 95 13.39 -24.39 -15.41
N TRP A 96 14.18 -25.09 -16.22
CA TRP A 96 14.26 -24.94 -17.68
C TRP A 96 12.89 -24.96 -18.37
N PHE A 97 11.97 -25.80 -17.91
CA PHE A 97 10.64 -25.98 -18.52
C PHE A 97 9.64 -24.82 -18.20
N ARG A 98 9.97 -23.94 -17.25
CA ARG A 98 9.12 -22.82 -16.80
C ARG A 98 9.73 -21.43 -17.00
N LEU A 99 10.65 -21.28 -17.97
CA LEU A 99 11.29 -19.99 -18.27
C LEU A 99 10.28 -18.87 -18.59
N HIS A 100 9.11 -19.21 -19.15
CA HIS A 100 8.03 -18.25 -19.42
C HIS A 100 7.40 -17.68 -18.14
N ARG A 101 7.52 -18.38 -17.00
CA ARG A 101 7.07 -17.94 -15.68
C ARG A 101 8.21 -17.40 -14.81
N ARG A 102 9.32 -16.99 -15.42
CA ARG A 102 10.45 -16.44 -14.67
C ARG A 102 10.05 -15.11 -14.01
N VAL A 103 9.90 -15.11 -12.69
CA VAL A 103 9.68 -13.90 -11.89
C VAL A 103 10.91 -13.01 -11.94
N THR A 104 10.71 -11.76 -12.30
CA THR A 104 11.78 -10.74 -12.32
C THR A 104 11.77 -9.90 -11.05
N THR A 105 10.57 -9.49 -10.57
CA THR A 105 10.40 -8.78 -9.29
C THR A 105 9.16 -9.27 -8.55
N ILE A 106 9.17 -9.09 -7.22
CA ILE A 106 8.00 -9.29 -6.35
C ILE A 106 7.73 -7.93 -5.70
N LEU A 107 6.57 -7.35 -5.99
CA LEU A 107 6.18 -6.03 -5.50
C LEU A 107 5.12 -6.15 -4.39
N PRO A 108 5.23 -5.40 -3.29
CA PRO A 108 4.23 -5.39 -2.25
C PRO A 108 3.00 -4.57 -2.67
N ALA A 109 1.81 -4.95 -2.19
CA ALA A 109 0.59 -4.16 -2.35
C ALA A 109 0.13 -3.55 -1.02
N ASP A 110 -0.08 -4.37 0.02
CA ASP A 110 -0.42 -3.87 1.36
C ASP A 110 -0.08 -4.87 2.44
N VAL A 111 0.13 -4.38 3.67
CA VAL A 111 0.47 -5.13 4.87
C VAL A 111 -0.55 -4.87 5.98
N ILE A 112 -0.96 -5.93 6.69
CA ILE A 112 -1.91 -5.88 7.81
C ILE A 112 -1.45 -6.78 8.95
N THR A 113 -1.82 -6.44 10.16
CA THR A 113 -1.70 -7.32 11.34
C THR A 113 -3.08 -7.83 11.73
N VAL A 114 -3.21 -9.15 11.87
CA VAL A 114 -4.42 -9.82 12.37
C VAL A 114 -4.01 -10.77 13.49
N GLY A 115 -4.45 -10.49 14.70
CA GLY A 115 -3.95 -11.17 15.89
C GLY A 115 -2.43 -10.99 16.05
N ASP A 116 -1.71 -12.10 16.21
CA ASP A 116 -0.26 -12.12 16.40
C ASP A 116 0.53 -12.31 15.08
N THR A 117 -0.14 -12.22 13.94
CA THR A 117 0.47 -12.49 12.63
C THR A 117 0.34 -11.28 11.71
N MET A 118 1.42 -10.92 11.05
CA MET A 118 1.40 -9.94 9.96
C MET A 118 1.23 -10.67 8.63
N TYR A 119 0.40 -10.11 7.76
CA TYR A 119 0.17 -10.61 6.40
C TYR A 119 0.53 -9.53 5.40
N LEU A 120 1.25 -9.89 4.37
CA LEU A 120 1.66 -9.02 3.26
C LEU A 120 1.17 -9.62 1.95
N HIS A 121 0.39 -8.86 1.21
CA HIS A 121 0.03 -9.21 -0.15
C HIS A 121 1.12 -8.74 -1.11
N VAL A 122 1.56 -9.64 -1.98
CA VAL A 122 2.61 -9.36 -2.96
C VAL A 122 2.21 -9.81 -4.37
N MET A 123 2.76 -9.13 -5.36
CA MET A 123 2.58 -9.41 -6.78
C MET A 123 3.87 -9.95 -7.39
N ALA A 124 3.83 -11.16 -7.96
CA ALA A 124 4.95 -11.76 -8.68
C ALA A 124 4.90 -11.35 -10.17
N ASN A 125 5.87 -10.56 -10.60
CA ASN A 125 5.90 -9.95 -11.92
C ASN A 125 6.97 -10.55 -12.84
N LYS A 126 6.67 -10.56 -14.14
CA LYS A 126 7.63 -10.77 -15.23
C LYS A 126 7.79 -9.47 -16.02
N GLY A 127 8.84 -8.71 -15.72
CA GLY A 127 8.93 -7.30 -16.14
C GLY A 127 8.00 -6.42 -15.31
N LEU A 128 7.98 -5.13 -15.57
CA LEU A 128 7.07 -4.21 -14.92
C LEU A 128 5.67 -4.33 -15.54
N GLY A 129 4.67 -4.57 -14.68
CA GLY A 129 3.27 -4.56 -15.08
C GLY A 129 2.71 -5.85 -15.71
N ASN A 130 3.50 -6.93 -15.77
CA ASN A 130 3.01 -8.24 -16.14
C ASN A 130 2.95 -9.14 -14.90
N VAL A 131 1.86 -9.03 -14.15
CA VAL A 131 1.60 -9.82 -12.95
C VAL A 131 1.25 -11.24 -13.34
N LEU A 132 2.07 -12.19 -12.92
CA LEU A 132 1.86 -13.63 -13.16
C LEU A 132 0.89 -14.24 -12.15
N TRP A 133 1.00 -13.82 -10.88
CA TRP A 133 0.10 -14.14 -9.78
C TRP A 133 0.29 -13.13 -8.65
N SER A 134 -0.68 -13.05 -7.76
CA SER A 134 -0.55 -12.42 -6.46
C SER A 134 -0.64 -13.46 -5.36
N GLU A 135 -0.05 -13.21 -4.20
CA GLU A 135 -0.03 -14.15 -3.08
C GLU A 135 0.06 -13.45 -1.74
N ILE A 136 -0.34 -14.17 -0.68
CA ILE A 136 -0.17 -13.73 0.70
C ILE A 136 1.05 -14.42 1.29
N VAL A 137 1.93 -13.62 1.90
CA VAL A 137 3.01 -14.09 2.76
C VAL A 137 2.75 -13.64 4.19
N ALA A 138 3.26 -14.37 5.18
CA ALA A 138 3.01 -14.12 6.59
C ALA A 138 4.31 -14.00 7.38
N SER A 139 4.28 -13.17 8.43
CA SER A 139 5.34 -13.04 9.44
C SER A 139 4.77 -13.27 10.83
N ARG A 140 5.46 -14.06 11.64
CA ARG A 140 5.15 -14.33 13.05
C ARG A 140 6.20 -13.81 14.03
N ASP A 141 7.14 -13.03 13.51
CA ASP A 141 8.28 -12.45 14.24
C ASP A 141 8.34 -10.92 14.06
N ASN A 142 7.16 -10.28 14.03
CA ASN A 142 7.01 -8.82 13.95
C ASN A 142 7.63 -8.22 12.67
N GLY A 143 7.49 -8.89 11.53
CA GLY A 143 7.93 -8.39 10.23
C GLY A 143 9.41 -8.65 9.91
N VAL A 144 10.15 -9.41 10.74
CA VAL A 144 11.57 -9.69 10.49
C VAL A 144 11.73 -10.69 9.34
N THR A 145 11.00 -11.82 9.39
CA THR A 145 11.01 -12.83 8.33
C THR A 145 9.61 -13.11 7.79
N TRP A 146 9.52 -13.53 6.53
CA TRP A 146 8.27 -13.73 5.83
C TRP A 146 8.25 -15.06 5.09
N GLU A 147 7.17 -15.81 5.27
CA GLU A 147 6.96 -17.12 4.68
C GLU A 147 5.73 -17.14 3.77
N ARG A 148 5.80 -17.93 2.69
CA ARG A 148 4.65 -18.16 1.80
C ARG A 148 3.59 -18.97 2.52
N THR A 149 2.32 -18.52 2.41
CA THR A 149 1.19 -19.23 3.01
C THR A 149 0.60 -20.31 2.10
N GLY A 150 0.88 -20.24 0.80
CA GLY A 150 0.25 -21.06 -0.23
C GLY A 150 -1.08 -20.47 -0.73
N CYS A 151 -1.52 -19.33 -0.22
CA CYS A 151 -2.70 -18.62 -0.70
C CYS A 151 -2.29 -17.69 -1.85
N ASP A 152 -2.66 -18.04 -3.08
CA ASP A 152 -2.31 -17.30 -4.28
C ASP A 152 -3.45 -17.26 -5.31
N TRP A 153 -3.43 -16.24 -6.16
CA TRP A 153 -4.37 -16.03 -7.27
C TRP A 153 -3.62 -15.81 -8.57
N PRO A 154 -4.07 -16.42 -9.70
CA PRO A 154 -3.48 -16.12 -11.00
C PRO A 154 -3.63 -14.65 -11.36
N GLY A 155 -2.71 -14.10 -12.16
CA GLY A 155 -2.68 -12.69 -12.51
C GLY A 155 -3.91 -12.20 -13.29
N ASP A 156 -4.70 -13.09 -13.86
CA ASP A 156 -5.97 -12.83 -14.56
C ASP A 156 -7.22 -13.07 -13.69
N HIS A 157 -7.05 -13.36 -12.40
CA HIS A 157 -8.18 -13.53 -11.47
C HIS A 157 -9.05 -12.25 -11.44
N HIS A 158 -10.37 -12.45 -11.60
CA HIS A 158 -11.35 -11.35 -11.77
C HIS A 158 -10.93 -10.35 -12.86
N ASP A 159 -10.55 -10.86 -14.04
CA ASP A 159 -10.07 -10.07 -15.18
C ASP A 159 -8.84 -9.20 -14.86
N GLY A 160 -8.01 -9.65 -13.91
CA GLY A 160 -6.82 -8.92 -13.45
C GLY A 160 -7.09 -7.91 -12.34
N LEU A 161 -8.31 -7.80 -11.84
CA LEU A 161 -8.69 -6.83 -10.80
C LEU A 161 -8.40 -7.32 -9.37
N PHE A 162 -7.68 -8.42 -9.21
CA PHE A 162 -7.18 -8.90 -7.91
C PHE A 162 -5.65 -8.92 -7.84
N GLN A 163 -4.99 -8.14 -8.71
CA GLN A 163 -3.53 -8.07 -8.75
C GLN A 163 -2.97 -7.25 -7.59
N GLN A 164 -3.61 -6.13 -7.27
CA GLN A 164 -3.25 -5.21 -6.20
C GLN A 164 -4.42 -5.09 -5.22
N LEU A 165 -4.12 -5.05 -3.93
CA LEU A 165 -5.14 -4.84 -2.91
C LEU A 165 -4.67 -3.92 -1.79
N THR A 166 -5.65 -3.39 -1.06
CA THR A 166 -5.51 -2.88 0.30
C THR A 166 -6.54 -3.53 1.19
N TRP A 167 -6.24 -3.71 2.46
CA TRP A 167 -7.10 -4.41 3.41
C TRP A 167 -7.14 -3.78 4.80
N CYS A 168 -8.19 -4.09 5.54
CA CYS A 168 -8.39 -3.63 6.91
C CYS A 168 -9.19 -4.67 7.70
N ASP A 169 -8.80 -4.89 8.97
CA ASP A 169 -9.62 -5.65 9.91
C ASP A 169 -10.92 -4.86 10.18
N GLY A 170 -12.06 -5.48 9.89
CA GLY A 170 -13.38 -4.90 10.11
C GLY A 170 -13.74 -4.73 11.59
N GLY A 171 -13.11 -5.48 12.49
CA GLY A 171 -13.49 -5.56 13.90
C GLY A 171 -14.78 -6.34 14.14
N ASP A 172 -15.35 -6.95 13.11
CA ASP A 172 -16.58 -7.76 13.10
C ASP A 172 -16.31 -9.23 12.77
N GLY A 173 -15.01 -9.62 12.78
CA GLY A 173 -14.55 -10.96 12.43
C GLY A 173 -14.19 -11.15 10.97
N TYR A 174 -14.26 -10.10 10.15
CA TYR A 174 -13.86 -10.09 8.76
C TYR A 174 -12.70 -9.13 8.49
N VAL A 175 -11.86 -9.49 7.55
CA VAL A 175 -10.94 -8.58 6.86
C VAL A 175 -11.61 -8.18 5.54
N TYR A 176 -11.65 -6.90 5.26
CA TYR A 176 -12.18 -6.32 4.03
C TYR A 176 -11.04 -5.83 3.14
N ALA A 177 -11.17 -6.04 1.83
CA ALA A 177 -10.13 -5.66 0.87
C ALA A 177 -10.73 -4.98 -0.36
N TYR A 178 -10.25 -3.78 -0.68
CA TYR A 178 -10.43 -3.21 -2.02
C TYR A 178 -9.30 -3.68 -2.93
N THR A 179 -9.66 -4.06 -4.16
CA THR A 179 -8.71 -4.60 -5.14
C THR A 179 -8.81 -3.90 -6.48
N THR A 180 -7.73 -3.91 -7.26
CA THR A 180 -7.65 -3.33 -8.60
C THR A 180 -6.55 -4.00 -9.44
N GLY A 181 -6.44 -3.63 -10.72
CA GLY A 181 -5.34 -4.05 -11.58
C GLY A 181 -4.05 -3.24 -11.31
N PHE A 182 -2.90 -3.84 -11.56
CA PHE A 182 -1.60 -3.18 -11.36
C PHE A 182 -1.36 -1.99 -12.30
N GLN A 183 -1.97 -1.98 -13.49
CA GLN A 183 -1.66 -1.02 -14.56
C GLN A 183 -2.21 0.40 -14.33
N ARG A 184 -2.86 0.67 -13.18
CA ARG A 184 -3.42 1.99 -12.82
C ARG A 184 -4.44 2.51 -13.84
N ARG A 185 -5.26 1.62 -14.40
CA ARG A 185 -6.27 1.95 -15.42
C ARG A 185 -7.65 1.39 -15.12
N ASP A 186 -7.76 0.67 -14.02
CA ASP A 186 -8.95 -0.12 -13.68
C ASP A 186 -9.66 0.44 -12.45
N GLY A 187 -10.95 0.14 -12.33
CA GLY A 187 -11.78 0.48 -11.18
C GLY A 187 -11.55 -0.45 -9.99
N LEU A 188 -12.32 -0.26 -8.93
CA LEU A 188 -12.19 -1.01 -7.67
C LEU A 188 -13.23 -2.12 -7.55
N LEU A 189 -12.80 -3.28 -7.09
CA LEU A 189 -13.65 -4.32 -6.51
C LEU A 189 -13.53 -4.31 -4.99
N LEU A 190 -14.50 -4.93 -4.31
CA LEU A 190 -14.46 -5.14 -2.87
C LEU A 190 -14.63 -6.63 -2.57
N HIS A 191 -13.84 -7.11 -1.61
CA HIS A 191 -13.86 -8.48 -1.11
C HIS A 191 -13.87 -8.48 0.41
N ARG A 192 -14.27 -9.61 1.00
CA ARG A 192 -14.04 -9.90 2.42
C ARG A 192 -13.61 -11.35 2.61
N VAL A 193 -12.98 -11.60 3.77
CA VAL A 193 -12.61 -12.94 4.22
C VAL A 193 -12.76 -13.01 5.73
N PRO A 194 -13.22 -14.13 6.34
CA PRO A 194 -13.12 -14.31 7.78
C PRO A 194 -11.67 -14.13 8.26
N ALA A 195 -11.46 -13.38 9.34
CA ALA A 195 -10.12 -12.99 9.78
C ALA A 195 -9.24 -14.21 10.14
N ASP A 196 -9.84 -15.30 10.64
CA ASP A 196 -9.17 -16.57 10.93
C ASP A 196 -8.90 -17.43 9.69
N ARG A 197 -9.42 -17.02 8.51
CA ARG A 197 -9.28 -17.72 7.23
C ARG A 197 -8.61 -16.87 6.15
N ILE A 198 -7.86 -15.85 6.53
CA ILE A 198 -7.23 -14.90 5.59
C ILE A 198 -6.31 -15.59 4.56
N THR A 199 -5.73 -16.73 4.91
CA THR A 199 -4.87 -17.54 4.02
C THR A 199 -5.62 -18.69 3.31
N ASP A 200 -6.93 -18.75 3.44
CA ASP A 200 -7.78 -19.69 2.72
C ASP A 200 -8.41 -18.98 1.50
N ARG A 201 -7.87 -19.26 0.31
CA ARG A 201 -8.31 -18.64 -0.92
C ARG A 201 -9.82 -18.78 -1.18
N ASP A 202 -10.38 -19.93 -0.84
CA ASP A 202 -11.78 -20.26 -1.13
C ASP A 202 -12.74 -19.58 -0.14
N ALA A 203 -12.22 -18.95 0.94
CA ALA A 203 -12.99 -18.18 1.90
C ALA A 203 -13.19 -16.71 1.50
N TRP A 204 -12.52 -16.24 0.46
CA TRP A 204 -12.64 -14.87 -0.02
C TRP A 204 -13.94 -14.67 -0.81
N GLU A 205 -14.80 -13.78 -0.32
CA GLU A 205 -16.09 -13.46 -0.92
C GLU A 205 -16.06 -12.09 -1.60
N PRO A 206 -16.40 -12.00 -2.89
CA PRO A 206 -16.57 -10.71 -3.55
C PRO A 206 -17.88 -10.04 -3.14
N TRP A 207 -17.90 -8.71 -3.12
CA TRP A 207 -19.09 -7.87 -3.08
C TRP A 207 -19.55 -7.59 -4.50
N GLY A 208 -20.77 -7.95 -4.85
CA GLY A 208 -21.25 -7.82 -6.21
C GLY A 208 -22.74 -7.62 -6.36
N PHE A 209 -23.15 -7.19 -7.55
CA PHE A 209 -24.55 -6.96 -7.91
C PHE A 209 -25.08 -8.09 -8.77
N ALA A 210 -26.07 -8.81 -8.27
CA ALA A 210 -26.80 -9.82 -9.03
C ALA A 210 -28.23 -9.93 -8.47
N GLY A 211 -29.20 -10.33 -9.32
CA GLY A 211 -30.57 -10.48 -8.88
C GLY A 211 -31.18 -9.21 -8.28
N GLU A 212 -30.86 -8.04 -8.85
CA GLU A 212 -31.32 -6.70 -8.44
C GLU A 212 -30.84 -6.23 -7.06
N ARG A 213 -29.85 -6.89 -6.47
CA ARG A 213 -29.28 -6.49 -5.18
C ARG A 213 -27.76 -6.68 -5.11
N TRP A 214 -27.15 -5.87 -4.28
CA TRP A 214 -25.76 -6.07 -3.84
C TRP A 214 -25.73 -7.08 -2.69
N ASP A 215 -24.83 -8.07 -2.78
CA ASP A 215 -24.62 -9.04 -1.69
C ASP A 215 -23.21 -9.64 -1.76
N TRP A 216 -22.77 -10.21 -0.63
CA TRP A 216 -21.53 -10.99 -0.56
C TRP A 216 -21.71 -12.33 -1.28
N GLY A 217 -20.66 -12.80 -1.97
CA GLY A 217 -20.68 -14.01 -2.76
C GLY A 217 -21.33 -13.88 -4.14
N ASN A 218 -21.92 -12.72 -4.47
CA ASN A 218 -22.32 -12.41 -5.84
C ASN A 218 -21.08 -12.24 -6.74
N PRO A 219 -21.18 -12.44 -8.07
CA PRO A 219 -20.09 -12.15 -8.98
C PRO A 219 -19.54 -10.74 -8.76
N PRO A 220 -18.18 -10.55 -8.73
CA PRO A 220 -17.57 -9.28 -8.41
C PRO A 220 -18.06 -8.18 -9.36
N THR A 221 -18.42 -7.04 -8.80
CA THR A 221 -18.92 -5.88 -9.55
C THR A 221 -18.15 -4.64 -9.11
N LEU A 222 -17.77 -3.79 -10.06
CA LEU A 222 -17.04 -2.54 -9.74
C LEU A 222 -17.83 -1.72 -8.72
N THR A 223 -17.21 -1.45 -7.58
CA THR A 223 -17.73 -0.56 -6.53
C THR A 223 -17.44 0.92 -6.85
N LEU A 224 -16.37 1.17 -7.61
CA LEU A 224 -16.03 2.48 -8.13
C LEU A 224 -15.31 2.31 -9.48
N PRO A 225 -15.92 2.73 -10.60
CA PRO A 225 -15.22 2.80 -11.88
C PRO A 225 -14.20 3.95 -11.88
N GLY A 226 -13.08 3.77 -12.58
CA GLY A 226 -12.01 4.76 -12.65
C GLY A 226 -10.69 4.16 -13.11
N ALA A 227 -9.61 4.89 -12.89
CA ALA A 227 -8.24 4.47 -13.17
C ALA A 227 -7.41 4.64 -11.89
N PHE A 228 -7.40 3.60 -11.07
CA PHE A 228 -6.77 3.63 -9.75
C PHE A 228 -5.48 2.82 -9.71
N GLY A 229 -4.52 3.32 -8.96
CA GLY A 229 -3.25 2.67 -8.67
C GLY A 229 -3.21 2.17 -7.23
N GLU A 230 -2.22 2.62 -6.49
CA GLU A 230 -2.00 2.25 -5.10
C GLU A 230 -3.18 2.65 -4.22
N LEU A 231 -3.54 1.76 -3.32
CA LEU A 231 -4.67 1.87 -2.41
C LEU A 231 -4.21 1.71 -0.97
N ASN A 232 -4.91 2.36 -0.04
CA ASN A 232 -4.67 2.13 1.39
C ASN A 232 -5.96 2.32 2.19
N LEU A 233 -6.46 1.25 2.82
CA LEU A 233 -7.63 1.24 3.68
C LEU A 233 -7.18 1.10 5.14
N ARG A 234 -7.53 2.06 5.99
CA ARG A 234 -7.14 2.04 7.41
C ARG A 234 -8.28 2.51 8.31
N ARG A 235 -8.27 2.05 9.55
CA ARG A 235 -9.01 2.67 10.63
C ARG A 235 -8.20 3.83 11.16
N VAL A 236 -8.84 4.99 11.29
CA VAL A 236 -8.20 6.23 11.72
C VAL A 236 -9.08 6.90 12.77
N PRO A 237 -8.56 7.21 13.97
CA PRO A 237 -9.33 7.95 14.97
C PRO A 237 -9.69 9.35 14.50
N GLY A 238 -10.93 9.76 14.79
CA GLY A 238 -11.39 11.12 14.58
C GLY A 238 -11.37 11.95 15.87
N PRO A 239 -11.50 13.28 15.76
CA PRO A 239 -11.62 14.18 16.91
C PRO A 239 -12.91 13.95 17.72
N ASP A 240 -13.87 13.22 17.16
CA ASP A 240 -15.09 12.75 17.83
C ASP A 240 -14.87 11.53 18.75
N GLY A 241 -13.63 11.03 18.84
CA GLY A 241 -13.24 9.86 19.62
C GLY A 241 -13.69 8.52 19.01
N ARG A 242 -14.13 8.52 17.76
CA ARG A 242 -14.52 7.31 17.03
C ARG A 242 -13.44 6.91 16.03
N GLU A 243 -13.40 5.59 15.76
CA GLU A 243 -12.64 5.03 14.64
C GLU A 243 -13.44 5.17 13.35
N HIS A 244 -12.79 5.68 12.33
CA HIS A 244 -13.34 5.83 10.98
C HIS A 244 -12.60 4.99 9.98
N LEU A 245 -13.26 4.49 8.96
CA LEU A 245 -12.61 3.84 7.82
C LEU A 245 -12.20 4.92 6.81
N LEU A 246 -10.91 5.00 6.53
CA LEU A 246 -10.35 5.91 5.54
C LEU A 246 -9.76 5.09 4.39
N LEU A 247 -10.27 5.29 3.18
CA LEU A 247 -9.73 4.75 1.95
C LEU A 247 -8.94 5.83 1.22
N THR A 248 -7.63 5.66 1.12
CA THR A 248 -6.77 6.52 0.30
C THR A 248 -6.49 5.83 -1.02
N VAL A 249 -6.58 6.58 -2.12
CA VAL A 249 -6.41 6.05 -3.48
C VAL A 249 -5.52 6.96 -4.30
N PHE A 250 -4.57 6.39 -5.04
CA PHE A 250 -3.94 7.09 -6.15
C PHE A 250 -4.87 7.03 -7.36
N ASP A 251 -5.57 8.13 -7.64
CA ASP A 251 -6.41 8.34 -8.81
C ASP A 251 -5.51 8.73 -10.00
N ALA A 252 -5.04 7.74 -10.73
CA ALA A 252 -4.13 7.93 -11.86
C ALA A 252 -4.83 8.63 -13.03
N GLY A 253 -6.15 8.49 -13.15
CA GLY A 253 -6.95 9.15 -14.18
C GLY A 253 -7.00 10.67 -14.01
N ASN A 254 -6.99 11.15 -12.77
CA ASN A 254 -6.97 12.57 -12.41
C ASN A 254 -5.61 13.03 -11.86
N TYR A 255 -4.65 12.14 -11.77
CA TYR A 255 -3.29 12.36 -11.31
C TYR A 255 -3.21 13.04 -9.93
N ARG A 256 -3.81 12.38 -8.94
CA ARG A 256 -3.91 12.91 -7.57
C ARG A 256 -4.06 11.77 -6.55
N ILE A 257 -3.84 12.10 -5.28
CA ILE A 257 -4.17 11.21 -4.17
C ILE A 257 -5.41 11.76 -3.48
N ASP A 258 -6.46 10.94 -3.43
CA ASP A 258 -7.71 11.25 -2.76
C ASP A 258 -7.88 10.39 -1.52
N THR A 259 -8.60 10.93 -0.53
CA THR A 259 -9.08 10.18 0.63
C THR A 259 -10.61 10.18 0.65
N LEU A 260 -11.20 9.02 0.96
CA LEU A 260 -12.63 8.81 1.11
C LEU A 260 -12.91 8.33 2.53
N LEU A 261 -13.89 8.96 3.19
CA LEU A 261 -14.36 8.53 4.51
C LEU A 261 -15.55 7.58 4.34
N LEU A 262 -15.43 6.37 4.92
CA LEU A 262 -16.44 5.33 4.78
C LEU A 262 -17.13 5.09 6.11
N ASP A 263 -18.46 4.98 6.11
CA ASP A 263 -19.27 4.59 7.26
C ASP A 263 -19.21 3.08 7.55
N ARG A 264 -18.89 2.29 6.53
CA ARG A 264 -18.75 0.83 6.58
C ARG A 264 -17.91 0.33 5.40
N PRO A 265 -17.35 -0.89 5.45
CA PRO A 265 -16.48 -1.40 4.39
C PRO A 265 -17.13 -1.50 3.00
N ASN A 266 -18.44 -1.77 2.94
CA ASN A 266 -19.23 -1.83 1.69
C ASN A 266 -20.08 -0.58 1.45
N ALA A 267 -19.57 0.60 1.87
CA ALA A 267 -20.21 1.88 1.58
C ALA A 267 -20.29 2.15 0.07
N ASP A 268 -21.26 2.95 -0.33
CA ASP A 268 -21.35 3.46 -1.71
C ASP A 268 -20.24 4.51 -1.94
N LEU A 269 -19.16 4.12 -2.61
CA LEU A 269 -17.99 4.97 -2.86
C LEU A 269 -18.31 6.20 -3.73
N HIS A 270 -19.42 6.19 -4.48
CA HIS A 270 -19.89 7.36 -5.26
C HIS A 270 -20.44 8.46 -4.36
N ARG A 271 -20.92 8.10 -3.16
CA ARG A 271 -21.51 9.03 -2.18
C ARG A 271 -20.60 9.29 -0.98
N ALA A 272 -19.55 8.53 -0.83
CA ALA A 272 -18.60 8.70 0.28
C ALA A 272 -17.98 10.10 0.25
N PRO A 273 -17.93 10.84 1.38
CA PRO A 273 -17.19 12.08 1.48
C PRO A 273 -15.76 11.89 0.97
N ARG A 274 -15.31 12.79 0.09
CA ARG A 274 -14.02 12.66 -0.59
C ARG A 274 -13.29 14.00 -0.62
N THR A 275 -11.98 14.00 -0.38
CA THR A 275 -11.12 15.15 -0.57
C THR A 275 -9.81 14.77 -1.26
N THR A 276 -9.26 15.68 -2.06
CA THR A 276 -7.93 15.56 -2.64
C THR A 276 -6.91 16.07 -1.63
N VAL A 277 -5.95 15.22 -1.28
CA VAL A 277 -4.89 15.54 -0.32
C VAL A 277 -3.57 15.89 -1.01
N LEU A 278 -3.29 15.35 -2.20
CA LEU A 278 -2.09 15.65 -2.97
C LEU A 278 -2.43 15.66 -4.46
N THR A 279 -1.78 16.54 -5.21
CA THR A 279 -1.98 16.68 -6.65
C THR A 279 -0.67 16.46 -7.40
N GLY A 280 -0.71 15.66 -8.45
CA GLY A 280 0.41 15.49 -9.36
C GLY A 280 0.66 16.74 -10.22
N CYS A 281 1.92 17.00 -10.52
CA CYS A 281 2.33 18.15 -11.34
C CYS A 281 3.56 17.83 -12.19
N GLY A 282 3.96 18.77 -13.05
CA GLY A 282 5.27 18.77 -13.69
C GLY A 282 6.40 19.11 -12.72
N TRP A 283 7.64 18.79 -13.08
CA TRP A 283 8.81 19.04 -12.22
C TRP A 283 9.04 20.54 -11.95
N ASP A 284 8.72 21.40 -12.91
CA ASP A 284 8.86 22.85 -12.78
C ASP A 284 7.76 23.48 -11.90
N ASP A 285 6.69 22.74 -11.64
CA ASP A 285 5.53 23.16 -10.88
C ASP A 285 5.46 22.55 -9.47
N GLU A 286 6.48 21.79 -9.07
CA GLU A 286 6.52 21.09 -7.77
C GLU A 286 6.53 22.10 -6.62
N ASP A 287 5.61 21.90 -5.67
CA ASP A 287 5.52 22.67 -4.44
C ASP A 287 5.00 21.81 -3.30
N HIS A 288 5.91 21.29 -2.52
CA HIS A 288 5.59 20.41 -1.39
C HIS A 288 4.89 21.13 -0.22
N ALA A 289 4.94 22.47 -0.17
CA ALA A 289 4.23 23.23 0.86
C ALA A 289 2.74 23.35 0.55
N THR A 290 2.34 23.14 -0.69
CA THR A 290 0.94 23.16 -1.15
C THR A 290 0.43 21.80 -1.63
N GLY A 291 1.18 20.72 -1.36
CA GLY A 291 0.78 19.35 -1.72
C GLY A 291 0.86 19.04 -3.21
N ARG A 292 1.68 19.78 -3.99
CA ARG A 292 1.94 19.53 -5.41
C ARG A 292 3.24 18.74 -5.55
N VAL A 293 3.15 17.53 -6.08
CA VAL A 293 4.29 16.60 -6.15
C VAL A 293 4.44 16.06 -7.56
N ALA A 294 5.64 16.20 -8.13
CA ALA A 294 5.93 15.68 -9.47
C ALA A 294 6.07 14.14 -9.43
N GLN A 295 5.46 13.48 -10.40
CA GLN A 295 5.50 12.02 -10.57
C GLN A 295 5.21 11.22 -9.27
N LEU A 296 4.18 11.70 -8.51
CA LEU A 296 3.72 11.06 -7.28
C LEU A 296 2.96 9.75 -7.53
N TYR A 297 3.00 8.88 -6.53
CA TYR A 297 2.12 7.71 -6.38
C TYR A 297 2.16 7.21 -4.93
N GLY A 298 1.33 6.21 -4.59
CA GLY A 298 1.20 5.73 -3.22
C GLY A 298 0.10 6.48 -2.46
N GLY A 299 0.39 6.93 -1.25
CA GLY A 299 -0.57 7.57 -0.35
C GLY A 299 -0.94 6.66 0.80
N TYR A 300 0.07 6.11 1.49
CA TYR A 300 -0.12 5.16 2.58
C TYR A 300 -0.23 5.86 3.92
N VAL A 301 -1.33 5.63 4.63
CA VAL A 301 -1.57 6.17 5.97
C VAL A 301 -0.55 5.61 6.96
N VAL A 302 0.10 6.49 7.70
CA VAL A 302 1.01 6.11 8.78
C VAL A 302 0.18 5.72 10.00
N PRO A 303 0.36 4.52 10.60
CA PRO A 303 -0.31 4.16 11.84
C PRO A 303 0.01 5.16 12.96
N GLY A 304 -0.97 5.47 13.81
CA GLY A 304 -0.89 6.54 14.81
C GLY A 304 -1.37 7.91 14.32
N SER A 305 -1.74 8.03 13.03
CA SER A 305 -2.45 9.20 12.49
C SER A 305 -3.86 9.32 13.05
N THR A 306 -4.37 10.56 13.06
CA THR A 306 -5.77 10.89 13.30
C THR A 306 -6.33 11.68 12.12
N LEU A 307 -7.65 11.86 12.01
CA LEU A 307 -8.22 12.61 10.88
C LEU A 307 -7.80 14.09 10.86
N ASP A 308 -7.49 14.69 12.01
CA ASP A 308 -6.99 16.07 12.17
C ASP A 308 -5.45 16.17 12.07
N ASP A 309 -4.75 15.03 12.14
CA ASP A 309 -3.29 14.92 12.05
C ASP A 309 -2.92 13.69 11.20
N LEU A 310 -3.36 13.70 9.93
CA LEU A 310 -3.17 12.56 9.02
C LEU A 310 -1.79 12.63 8.38
N HIS A 311 -1.01 11.59 8.58
CA HIS A 311 0.30 11.41 7.95
C HIS A 311 0.22 10.37 6.83
N LEU A 312 0.80 10.72 5.69
CA LEU A 312 0.82 9.87 4.49
C LEU A 312 2.26 9.67 4.01
N VAL A 313 2.60 8.44 3.65
CA VAL A 313 3.82 8.14 2.89
C VAL A 313 3.51 8.14 1.41
N VAL A 314 4.24 8.95 0.65
CA VAL A 314 4.05 9.19 -0.78
C VAL A 314 5.34 8.95 -1.52
N SER A 315 5.28 8.26 -2.63
CA SER A 315 6.42 7.96 -3.47
C SER A 315 6.58 8.95 -4.61
N GLN A 316 7.80 9.13 -5.04
CA GLN A 316 8.19 9.96 -6.16
C GLN A 316 9.28 9.26 -6.97
N TRP A 317 9.09 9.18 -8.29
CA TRP A 317 10.09 8.64 -9.20
C TRP A 317 10.22 9.49 -10.45
N ASN A 318 11.39 10.11 -10.64
CA ASN A 318 11.71 10.77 -11.91
C ASN A 318 12.08 9.73 -12.97
N THR A 319 11.13 9.42 -13.83
CA THR A 319 11.29 8.40 -14.88
C THR A 319 12.25 8.81 -16.01
N THR A 320 12.65 10.08 -16.08
CA THR A 320 13.60 10.59 -17.07
C THR A 320 15.05 10.50 -16.62
N THR A 321 15.31 10.91 -15.37
CA THR A 321 16.66 10.96 -14.81
C THR A 321 16.95 9.80 -13.85
N ASN A 322 15.93 9.00 -13.50
CA ASN A 322 15.90 7.95 -12.47
C ASN A 322 16.10 8.46 -11.03
N TRP A 323 16.25 9.76 -10.81
CA TRP A 323 16.34 10.39 -9.49
C TRP A 323 15.59 11.74 -9.50
N PRO A 324 14.80 12.07 -8.43
CA PRO A 324 14.56 11.27 -7.21
C PRO A 324 13.81 9.98 -7.46
N TYR A 325 14.08 8.96 -6.65
CA TYR A 325 13.34 7.73 -6.45
C TYR A 325 13.30 7.48 -4.95
N ARG A 326 12.21 7.91 -4.32
CA ARG A 326 12.14 8.04 -2.86
C ARG A 326 10.72 7.97 -2.32
N ALA A 327 10.60 7.70 -1.02
CA ALA A 327 9.40 7.88 -0.22
C ALA A 327 9.53 9.14 0.65
N MET A 328 8.43 9.88 0.79
CA MET A 328 8.34 11.14 1.55
C MET A 328 7.13 11.07 2.49
N GLN A 329 7.20 11.73 3.63
CA GLN A 329 6.07 11.87 4.55
C GLN A 329 5.43 13.25 4.40
N PHE A 330 4.11 13.24 4.28
CA PHE A 330 3.25 14.43 4.24
C PHE A 330 2.28 14.41 5.41
N ARG A 331 1.82 15.59 5.80
CA ARG A 331 0.81 15.81 6.85
C ARG A 331 -0.35 16.62 6.29
N THR A 332 -1.57 16.25 6.68
CA THR A 332 -2.80 16.95 6.29
C THR A 332 -3.86 16.82 7.38
N ASP A 333 -4.89 17.67 7.33
CA ASP A 333 -6.12 17.58 8.11
C ASP A 333 -7.28 17.26 7.14
N VAL A 334 -8.00 16.19 7.42
CA VAL A 334 -9.15 15.74 6.60
C VAL A 334 -10.46 15.73 7.38
N THR A 335 -10.54 16.44 8.49
CA THR A 335 -11.75 16.55 9.33
C THR A 335 -12.95 17.15 8.59
N GLU A 336 -12.72 17.85 7.48
CA GLU A 336 -13.79 18.31 6.60
C GLU A 336 -14.69 17.16 6.10
N LEU A 337 -14.13 15.93 5.99
CA LEU A 337 -14.87 14.74 5.58
C LEU A 337 -15.95 14.31 6.60
N LEU A 338 -15.83 14.72 7.85
CA LEU A 338 -16.84 14.46 8.91
C LEU A 338 -18.07 15.37 8.79
N ARG A 339 -17.97 16.45 8.01
CA ARG A 339 -19.06 17.40 7.81
C ARG A 339 -19.92 16.92 6.64
N THR A 340 -20.66 15.84 6.83
CA THR A 340 -21.71 15.45 5.87
C THR A 340 -22.89 16.42 6.00
N GLU A 341 -23.23 17.11 4.90
CA GLU A 341 -24.50 17.84 4.78
C GLU A 341 -25.70 16.90 4.75
#